data_f938242de05821272075679995d4e50d
#
_entry.id   f938242de05821272075679995d4e50d
#
_cell.length_a   1.000
_cell.length_b   1.000
_cell.length_c   1.000
_cell.angle_alpha   90.00
_cell.angle_beta   90.00
_cell.angle_gamma   90.00
#
_symmetry.space_group_name_H-M   'P 1'
#
loop_
_entity.id
_entity.type
_entity.pdbx_description
1 polymer ?
#
loop_
_entity_poly.entity_id
_entity_poly.type
_entity_poly.pdbx_seq_one_letter_code
_entity_poly.pdbx_strand_id
1 'polypeptide(L)'
;MEQSIAGFDQSSAAALLKSLPPFSAEMPWVDRASSGLLQYLDFYQLPIPRGDINLRAGVINQQGQTIATLCWAPKNSVGSVIIVHGYMDHIGLFNHLIEHLLGCQLNVICFDLPGHGLSAGQPGFILDYADYVGALNAVVSE
;
A
#
# COMPACT_ATOMS: atom_id res chain seq x y z
N MET A 1 -14.87 20.14 -10.36
CA MET A 1 -15.03 20.68 -8.99
C MET A 1 -14.37 19.68 -8.05
N GLU A 2 -13.08 19.90 -7.78
CA GLU A 2 -12.39 19.12 -6.74
C GLU A 2 -12.96 19.56 -5.39
N GLN A 3 -13.75 18.72 -4.78
CA GLN A 3 -14.01 18.87 -3.35
C GLN A 3 -12.70 18.47 -2.65
N SER A 4 -11.95 19.46 -2.20
CA SER A 4 -10.89 19.29 -1.22
C SER A 4 -11.51 18.64 0.02
N ILE A 5 -11.44 17.33 0.09
CA ILE A 5 -11.73 16.61 1.33
C ILE A 5 -10.53 16.91 2.22
N ALA A 6 -10.76 17.67 3.28
CA ALA A 6 -9.73 18.09 4.22
C ALA A 6 -9.01 16.84 4.78
N GLY A 7 -7.74 16.66 4.46
CA GLY A 7 -6.91 15.71 5.17
C GLY A 7 -5.79 15.01 4.38
N PHE A 8 -6.00 14.56 3.16
CA PHE A 8 -4.95 13.85 2.40
C PHE A 8 -5.05 14.15 0.90
N ASP A 9 -4.16 15.00 0.41
CA ASP A 9 -4.10 15.46 -0.97
C ASP A 9 -2.91 14.87 -1.75
N GLN A 10 -2.74 15.26 -3.02
CA GLN A 10 -1.62 14.82 -3.85
C GLN A 10 -0.26 15.21 -3.27
N SER A 11 -0.15 16.34 -2.62
CA SER A 11 1.08 16.79 -1.98
C SER A 11 1.43 15.89 -0.79
N SER A 12 0.43 15.54 0.02
CA SER A 12 0.57 14.59 1.14
C SER A 12 0.97 13.19 0.63
N ALA A 13 0.35 12.74 -0.46
CA ALA A 13 0.67 11.45 -1.10
C ALA A 13 2.12 11.42 -1.61
N ALA A 14 2.56 12.45 -2.31
CA ALA A 14 3.93 12.56 -2.83
C ALA A 14 4.96 12.62 -1.70
N ALA A 15 4.68 13.36 -0.64
CA ALA A 15 5.55 13.43 0.54
C ALA A 15 5.64 12.07 1.24
N LEU A 16 4.52 11.38 1.41
CA LEU A 16 4.49 10.03 1.99
C LEU A 16 5.33 9.06 1.16
N LEU A 17 5.12 9.00 -0.14
CA LEU A 17 5.86 8.10 -1.04
C LEU A 17 7.37 8.29 -0.92
N LYS A 18 7.83 9.55 -0.86
CA LYS A 18 9.25 9.88 -0.70
C LYS A 18 9.82 9.45 0.65
N SER A 19 9.01 9.39 1.69
CA SER A 19 9.43 9.04 3.05
C SER A 19 9.47 7.55 3.31
N LEU A 20 8.80 6.74 2.46
CA LEU A 20 8.73 5.30 2.65
C LEU A 20 10.08 4.64 2.35
N PRO A 21 10.53 3.72 3.23
CA PRO A 21 11.76 2.95 3.02
C PRO A 21 11.58 1.90 1.92
N PRO A 22 12.66 1.28 1.43
CA PRO A 22 12.56 0.10 0.59
C PRO A 22 11.76 -1.01 1.27
N PHE A 23 10.81 -1.60 0.54
CA PHE A 23 10.00 -2.70 1.03
C PHE A 23 10.74 -4.03 0.90
N SER A 24 10.67 -4.86 1.91
CA SER A 24 11.03 -6.28 1.85
C SER A 24 10.25 -7.08 2.90
N ALA A 25 10.15 -8.39 2.71
CA ALA A 25 9.51 -9.27 3.68
C ALA A 25 10.25 -9.32 5.03
N GLU A 26 11.51 -8.93 5.07
CA GLU A 26 12.34 -8.93 6.28
C GLU A 26 12.53 -7.56 6.90
N MET A 27 12.00 -6.49 6.27
CA MET A 27 12.08 -5.15 6.85
C MET A 27 11.40 -5.12 8.22
N PRO A 28 11.85 -4.26 9.15
CA PRO A 28 11.21 -4.14 10.45
C PRO A 28 9.73 -3.78 10.35
N TRP A 29 8.94 -4.26 11.30
CA TRP A 29 7.58 -3.77 11.49
C TRP A 29 7.59 -2.28 11.86
N VAL A 30 6.56 -1.57 11.47
CA VAL A 30 6.38 -0.17 11.86
C VAL A 30 6.11 -0.11 13.35
N ASP A 31 7.11 0.32 14.13
CA ASP A 31 6.97 0.56 15.57
C ASP A 31 6.15 1.83 15.83
N ARG A 32 6.46 2.87 15.08
CA ARG A 32 5.81 4.16 15.16
C ARG A 32 5.63 4.72 13.77
N ALA A 33 4.38 4.71 13.32
CA ALA A 33 4.06 5.28 12.02
C ALA A 33 4.36 6.79 11.99
N SER A 34 4.95 7.25 10.87
CA SER A 34 5.13 8.68 10.63
C SER A 34 3.79 9.39 10.58
N SER A 35 3.78 10.70 10.80
CA SER A 35 2.56 11.50 10.71
C SER A 35 1.88 11.36 9.34
N GLY A 36 2.65 11.31 8.25
CA GLY A 36 2.12 11.12 6.90
C GLY A 36 1.49 9.75 6.69
N LEU A 37 2.12 8.69 7.21
CA LEU A 37 1.55 7.34 7.14
C LEU A 37 0.27 7.23 7.97
N LEU A 38 0.26 7.77 9.19
CA LEU A 38 -0.95 7.79 10.03
C LEU A 38 -2.08 8.57 9.37
N GLN A 39 -1.79 9.72 8.78
CA GLN A 39 -2.78 10.52 8.05
C GLN A 39 -3.39 9.74 6.89
N TYR A 40 -2.57 9.00 6.14
CA TYR A 40 -3.03 8.14 5.04
C TYR A 40 -3.94 7.01 5.54
N LEU A 41 -3.49 6.29 6.56
CA LEU A 41 -4.26 5.18 7.13
C LEU A 41 -5.60 5.65 7.71
N ASP A 42 -5.61 6.76 8.44
CA ASP A 42 -6.81 7.35 9.03
C ASP A 42 -7.78 7.84 7.96
N PHE A 43 -7.28 8.57 6.97
CA PHE A 43 -8.11 9.12 5.89
C PHE A 43 -8.90 8.04 5.14
N TYR A 44 -8.24 6.91 4.83
CA TYR A 44 -8.89 5.78 4.14
C TYR A 44 -9.47 4.74 5.09
N GLN A 45 -9.42 4.97 6.40
CA GLN A 45 -9.87 4.02 7.43
C GLN A 45 -9.20 2.65 7.31
N LEU A 46 -7.94 2.64 6.90
CA LEU A 46 -7.11 1.45 6.83
C LEU A 46 -6.65 1.05 8.24
N PRO A 47 -6.39 -0.25 8.48
CA PRO A 47 -5.95 -0.70 9.80
C PRO A 47 -4.68 0.00 10.25
N ILE A 48 -4.73 0.66 11.42
CA ILE A 48 -3.56 1.22 12.08
C ILE A 48 -2.88 0.11 12.88
N PRO A 49 -1.53 0.02 12.86
CA PRO A 49 -0.82 -0.97 13.67
C PRO A 49 -1.24 -0.92 15.14
N ARG A 50 -1.52 -2.07 15.71
CA ARG A 50 -1.96 -2.23 17.09
C ARG A 50 -1.41 -3.54 17.66
N GLY A 51 -1.68 -3.83 18.94
CA GLY A 51 -1.06 -4.94 19.65
C GLY A 51 -1.12 -6.33 18.99
N ASP A 52 -2.13 -6.59 18.17
CA ASP A 52 -2.35 -7.85 17.45
C ASP A 52 -2.10 -7.77 15.93
N ILE A 53 -1.95 -6.56 15.39
CA ILE A 53 -1.73 -6.30 13.96
C ILE A 53 -0.46 -5.49 13.75
N ASN A 54 0.49 -6.06 13.04
CA ASN A 54 1.71 -5.40 12.59
C ASN A 54 1.54 -4.82 11.17
N LEU A 55 2.35 -3.83 10.83
CA LEU A 55 2.38 -3.22 9.50
C LEU A 55 3.81 -3.09 9.01
N ARG A 56 4.03 -3.37 7.74
CA ARG A 56 5.18 -2.92 6.93
C ARG A 56 4.67 -1.99 5.84
N ALA A 57 5.35 -0.89 5.63
CA ALA A 57 5.04 0.04 4.56
C ALA A 57 6.33 0.50 3.90
N GLY A 58 6.41 0.37 2.60
CA GLY A 58 7.63 0.67 1.87
C GLY A 58 7.39 0.79 0.38
N VAL A 59 8.47 0.94 -0.37
CA VAL A 59 8.44 1.06 -1.82
C VAL A 59 9.32 0.00 -2.48
N ILE A 60 8.88 -0.49 -3.63
CA ILE A 60 9.66 -1.36 -4.51
C ILE A 60 9.95 -0.55 -5.77
N ASN A 61 11.20 -0.55 -6.22
CA ASN A 61 11.57 0.05 -7.48
C ASN A 61 11.51 -1.01 -8.59
N GLN A 62 10.56 -0.84 -9.50
CA GLN A 62 10.36 -1.73 -10.63
C GLN A 62 10.59 -0.95 -11.93
N GLN A 63 11.71 -1.21 -12.62
CA GLN A 63 12.06 -0.56 -13.90
C GLN A 63 11.97 0.98 -13.86
N GLY A 64 12.50 1.56 -12.79
CA GLY A 64 12.47 3.02 -12.59
C GLY A 64 11.15 3.58 -12.04
N GLN A 65 10.14 2.74 -11.83
CA GLN A 65 8.90 3.16 -11.19
C GLN A 65 8.87 2.76 -9.72
N THR A 66 8.43 3.67 -8.87
CA THR A 66 8.30 3.47 -7.44
C THR A 66 6.89 2.94 -7.12
N ILE A 67 6.83 1.72 -6.59
CA ILE A 67 5.59 1.01 -6.25
C ILE A 67 5.39 1.03 -4.74
N ALA A 68 4.34 1.69 -4.28
CA ALA A 68 3.97 1.71 -2.87
C ALA A 68 3.36 0.36 -2.47
N THR A 69 3.88 -0.23 -1.39
CA THR A 69 3.49 -1.56 -0.92
C THR A 69 3.29 -1.54 0.59
N LEU A 70 2.17 -2.10 1.04
CA LEU A 70 1.84 -2.26 2.44
C LEU A 70 1.54 -3.72 2.75
N CYS A 71 2.00 -4.18 3.92
CA CYS A 71 1.70 -5.53 4.40
C CYS A 71 1.21 -5.44 5.85
N TRP A 72 -0.04 -5.80 6.08
CA TRP A 72 -0.58 -6.02 7.42
C TRP A 72 -0.44 -7.48 7.79
N ALA A 73 -0.05 -7.75 9.02
CA ALA A 73 0.12 -9.12 9.50
C ALA A 73 -0.41 -9.29 10.92
N PRO A 74 -1.39 -10.18 11.12
CA PRO A 74 -1.77 -10.61 12.46
C PRO A 74 -0.64 -11.47 13.07
N LYS A 75 -0.54 -11.47 14.41
CA LYS A 75 0.52 -12.21 15.12
C LYS A 75 0.53 -13.71 14.83
N ASN A 76 -0.64 -14.30 14.63
CA ASN A 76 -0.81 -15.75 14.42
C ASN A 76 -1.32 -16.02 13.00
N SER A 77 -0.64 -15.47 12.02
CA SER A 77 -1.00 -15.65 10.61
C SER A 77 -0.97 -17.12 10.18
N VAL A 78 -1.96 -17.53 9.41
CA VAL A 78 -2.06 -18.89 8.83
C VAL A 78 -1.80 -18.90 7.33
N GLY A 79 -1.59 -17.76 6.71
CA GLY A 79 -1.31 -17.64 5.28
C GLY A 79 -1.26 -16.18 4.84
N SER A 80 -1.11 -15.96 3.53
CA SER A 80 -0.99 -14.62 2.95
C SER A 80 -1.88 -14.44 1.73
N VAL A 81 -2.41 -13.23 1.58
CA VAL A 81 -3.21 -12.80 0.43
C VAL A 81 -2.59 -11.54 -0.15
N ILE A 82 -2.46 -11.49 -1.47
CA ILE A 82 -2.09 -10.28 -2.20
C ILE A 82 -3.34 -9.72 -2.85
N ILE A 83 -3.65 -8.45 -2.57
CA ILE A 83 -4.74 -7.72 -3.23
C ILE A 83 -4.17 -6.96 -4.42
N VAL A 84 -4.66 -7.26 -5.61
CA VAL A 84 -4.40 -6.52 -6.84
C VAL A 84 -5.66 -5.74 -7.18
N HIS A 85 -5.59 -4.42 -7.10
CA HIS A 85 -6.73 -3.57 -7.40
C HIS A 85 -6.99 -3.44 -8.91
N GLY A 86 -8.18 -2.99 -9.28
CA GLY A 86 -8.56 -2.74 -10.66
C GLY A 86 -8.08 -1.39 -11.21
N TYR A 87 -8.32 -1.16 -12.50
CA TYR A 87 -8.05 0.12 -13.14
C TYR A 87 -8.84 1.24 -12.46
N MET A 88 -8.16 2.36 -12.19
CA MET A 88 -8.68 3.54 -11.46
C MET A 88 -9.00 3.29 -9.97
N ASP A 89 -8.65 2.13 -9.43
CA ASP A 89 -8.71 1.86 -8.00
C ASP A 89 -7.36 2.14 -7.32
N HIS A 90 -7.30 1.92 -6.03
CA HIS A 90 -6.07 1.95 -5.21
C HIS A 90 -6.32 1.27 -3.85
N ILE A 91 -5.24 1.01 -3.10
CA ILE A 91 -5.30 0.32 -1.80
C ILE A 91 -6.33 0.92 -0.84
N GLY A 92 -6.43 2.23 -0.80
CA GLY A 92 -7.30 2.95 0.14
C GLY A 92 -8.79 2.59 0.05
N LEU A 93 -9.24 1.99 -1.05
CA LEU A 93 -10.63 1.59 -1.24
C LEU A 93 -10.98 0.21 -0.64
N PHE A 94 -10.00 -0.52 -0.12
CA PHE A 94 -10.17 -1.91 0.31
C PHE A 94 -10.18 -2.10 1.83
N ASN A 95 -10.46 -1.07 2.60
CA ASN A 95 -10.43 -1.10 4.06
C ASN A 95 -11.24 -2.26 4.66
N HIS A 96 -12.49 -2.45 4.22
CA HIS A 96 -13.35 -3.52 4.73
C HIS A 96 -12.84 -4.91 4.37
N LEU A 97 -12.33 -5.09 3.14
CA LEU A 97 -11.75 -6.36 2.72
C LEU A 97 -10.48 -6.68 3.53
N ILE A 98 -9.61 -5.69 3.72
CA ILE A 98 -8.38 -5.85 4.51
C ILE A 98 -8.72 -6.25 5.95
N GLU A 99 -9.63 -5.55 6.60
CA GLU A 99 -10.06 -5.89 7.97
C GLU A 99 -10.67 -7.30 8.05
N HIS A 100 -11.48 -7.68 7.08
CA HIS A 100 -12.07 -9.03 7.02
C HIS A 100 -10.98 -10.11 6.91
N LEU A 101 -10.04 -9.94 6.00
CA LEU A 101 -8.94 -10.90 5.79
C LEU A 101 -8.01 -11.00 7.02
N LEU A 102 -7.75 -9.88 7.68
CA LEU A 102 -7.01 -9.89 8.95
C LEU A 102 -7.77 -10.65 10.04
N GLY A 103 -9.09 -10.51 10.09
CA GLY A 103 -9.95 -11.29 10.97
C GLY A 103 -9.89 -12.79 10.68
N CYS A 104 -9.58 -13.19 9.45
CA CYS A 104 -9.32 -14.58 9.06
C CYS A 104 -7.89 -15.05 9.37
N GLN A 105 -7.10 -14.28 10.09
CA GLN A 105 -5.69 -14.55 10.42
C GLN A 105 -4.78 -14.68 9.18
N LEU A 106 -5.04 -13.88 8.16
CA LEU A 106 -4.23 -13.81 6.95
C LEU A 106 -3.36 -12.56 6.94
N ASN A 107 -2.11 -12.68 6.50
CA ASN A 107 -1.33 -11.54 6.09
C ASN A 107 -1.97 -10.92 4.85
N VAL A 108 -2.06 -9.62 4.80
CA VAL A 108 -2.64 -8.91 3.66
C VAL A 108 -1.60 -8.00 3.06
N ILE A 109 -1.16 -8.33 1.85
CA ILE A 109 -0.21 -7.54 1.08
C ILE A 109 -1.00 -6.76 0.03
N CYS A 110 -0.82 -5.46 0.00
CA CYS A 110 -1.42 -4.57 -0.98
C CYS A 110 -0.34 -3.72 -1.62
N PHE A 111 -0.49 -3.43 -2.90
CA PHE A 111 0.36 -2.47 -3.59
C PHE A 111 -0.49 -1.65 -4.56
N ASP A 112 -0.09 -0.41 -4.79
CA ASP A 112 -0.71 0.41 -5.82
C ASP A 112 -0.01 0.17 -7.16
N LEU A 113 -0.80 -0.15 -8.20
CA LEU A 113 -0.30 -0.30 -9.56
C LEU A 113 0.37 1.00 -10.05
N PRO A 114 1.32 0.93 -11.00
CA PRO A 114 1.89 2.14 -11.62
C PRO A 114 0.82 3.14 -12.04
N GLY A 115 1.01 4.41 -11.71
CA GLY A 115 0.06 5.48 -12.02
C GLY A 115 -1.23 5.50 -11.19
N HIS A 116 -1.28 4.72 -10.09
CA HIS A 116 -2.44 4.64 -9.21
C HIS A 116 -2.04 4.90 -7.75
N GLY A 117 -2.97 5.43 -6.97
CA GLY A 117 -2.81 5.64 -5.53
C GLY A 117 -1.52 6.35 -5.15
N LEU A 118 -0.73 5.75 -4.26
CA LEU A 118 0.56 6.29 -3.82
C LEU A 118 1.71 6.02 -4.80
N SER A 119 1.57 5.03 -5.69
CA SER A 119 2.65 4.66 -6.62
C SER A 119 2.94 5.76 -7.63
N ALA A 120 4.20 5.82 -8.07
CA ALA A 120 4.64 6.77 -9.09
C ALA A 120 4.09 6.41 -10.47
N GLY A 121 4.19 7.35 -11.39
CA GLY A 121 3.76 7.22 -12.77
C GLY A 121 2.72 8.27 -13.17
N GLN A 122 2.45 8.36 -14.46
CA GLN A 122 1.39 9.23 -14.95
C GLN A 122 0.03 8.67 -14.53
N PRO A 123 -0.85 9.47 -13.91
CA PRO A 123 -2.13 8.99 -13.40
C PRO A 123 -2.95 8.23 -14.44
N GLY A 124 -3.30 6.98 -14.09
CA GLY A 124 -4.12 6.10 -14.92
C GLY A 124 -3.51 5.67 -16.25
N PHE A 125 -2.20 5.86 -16.44
CA PHE A 125 -1.52 5.56 -17.70
C PHE A 125 -0.40 4.55 -17.54
N ILE A 126 -0.32 3.61 -18.48
CA ILE A 126 0.81 2.70 -18.69
C ILE A 126 1.06 2.53 -20.20
N LEU A 127 2.29 2.21 -20.57
CA LEU A 127 2.64 1.90 -21.96
C LEU A 127 2.21 0.49 -22.35
N ASP A 128 2.33 -0.46 -21.43
CA ASP A 128 2.03 -1.87 -21.65
C ASP A 128 1.47 -2.50 -20.39
N TYR A 129 0.52 -3.43 -20.54
CA TYR A 129 0.03 -4.23 -19.41
C TYR A 129 1.12 -5.05 -18.71
N ALA A 130 2.23 -5.33 -19.40
CA ALA A 130 3.43 -5.93 -18.82
C ALA A 130 3.98 -5.11 -17.63
N ASP A 131 3.74 -3.80 -17.58
CA ASP A 131 4.15 -2.96 -16.45
C ASP A 131 3.38 -3.32 -15.17
N TYR A 132 2.09 -3.64 -15.28
CA TYR A 132 1.29 -4.14 -14.16
C TYR A 132 1.73 -5.53 -13.69
N VAL A 133 1.99 -6.43 -14.64
CA VAL A 133 2.51 -7.77 -14.34
C VAL A 133 3.88 -7.67 -13.69
N GLY A 134 4.75 -6.78 -14.17
CA GLY A 134 6.06 -6.51 -13.59
C GLY A 134 5.97 -6.03 -12.15
N ALA A 135 5.04 -5.12 -11.84
CA ALA A 135 4.81 -4.65 -10.48
C ALA A 135 4.35 -5.80 -9.56
N LEU A 136 3.40 -6.63 -10.00
CA LEU A 136 2.97 -7.80 -9.23
C LEU A 136 4.13 -8.78 -8.99
N ASN A 137 4.91 -9.09 -10.01
CA ASN A 137 6.06 -9.99 -9.89
C ASN A 137 7.10 -9.44 -8.90
N ALA A 138 7.34 -8.13 -8.90
CA ALA A 138 8.24 -7.49 -7.97
C ALA A 138 7.75 -7.64 -6.51
N VAL A 139 6.46 -7.47 -6.26
CA VAL A 139 5.86 -7.67 -4.93
C VAL A 139 5.96 -9.13 -4.49
N VAL A 140 5.66 -10.08 -5.38
CA VAL A 140 5.72 -11.52 -5.08
C VAL A 140 7.14 -11.99 -4.78
N SER A 141 8.15 -11.31 -5.33
CA SER A 141 9.57 -11.68 -5.17
C SER A 141 10.18 -11.23 -3.84
N GLU A 142 9.49 -10.36 -3.08
CA GLU A 142 9.96 -9.86 -1.77
C GLU A 142 9.46 -10.75 -0.63
#